data_76e8569390c0fb44bf23ed5c28d98127
#
_entry.id   76e8569390c0fb44bf23ed5c28d98127
#
_cell.length_a   1.000
_cell.length_b   1.000
_cell.length_c   1.000
_cell.angle_alpha   90.00
_cell.angle_beta   90.00
_cell.angle_gamma   90.00
#
_symmetry.space_group_name_H-M   'P 1'
#
loop_
_entity.id
_entity.type
_entity.pdbx_description
1 polymer ?
#
loop_
_entity_poly.entity_id
_entity_poly.type
_entity_poly.pdbx_seq_one_letter_code
_entity_poly.pdbx_strand_id
1 'polypeptide(L)'
;NQLKEFCEIELGKGAIVCNDTPGFLGNRVGVYAMQIAMTEAFKMKLSVEEADAIFGRPMGIPKTGVFGLYDLIGIDLMADVLKSFIKELPETDEFHEVAKEIPLVKKLIETGYTGRKGKGGFYRMNKTGITKVMEAINLESGDYTPAKKIDVKSDKVDLKGLINRKDKYGEYAWSVLSKIIKYAS
;
A
#
# COMPACT_ATOMS: atom_id res chain seq x y z
N ASN A 1 -32.56 -7.07 -9.34
CA ASN A 1 -31.59 -7.98 -8.74
C ASN A 1 -31.67 -7.83 -7.21
N GLN A 2 -32.32 -8.78 -6.55
CA GLN A 2 -32.68 -8.74 -5.13
C GLN A 2 -31.49 -8.46 -4.21
N LEU A 3 -30.30 -9.04 -4.48
CA LEU A 3 -29.10 -8.80 -3.67
C LEU A 3 -28.59 -7.35 -3.79
N LYS A 4 -28.64 -6.78 -5.00
CA LYS A 4 -28.27 -5.38 -5.21
C LYS A 4 -29.21 -4.47 -4.43
N GLU A 5 -30.51 -4.68 -4.58
CA GLU A 5 -31.54 -3.91 -3.88
C GLU A 5 -31.42 -4.01 -2.36
N PHE A 6 -31.20 -5.22 -1.85
CA PHE A 6 -30.95 -5.43 -0.41
C PHE A 6 -29.69 -4.67 0.08
N CYS A 7 -28.57 -4.73 -0.66
CA CYS A 7 -27.36 -4.00 -0.29
C CYS A 7 -27.57 -2.49 -0.30
N GLU A 8 -28.28 -1.95 -1.30
CA GLU A 8 -28.47 -0.51 -1.46
C GLU A 8 -29.51 0.05 -0.50
N ILE A 9 -30.65 -0.62 -0.33
CA ILE A 9 -31.76 -0.13 0.47
C ILE A 9 -31.62 -0.50 1.94
N GLU A 10 -31.42 -1.79 2.25
CA GLU A 10 -31.40 -2.26 3.63
C GLU A 10 -30.06 -2.02 4.33
N LEU A 11 -28.94 -2.17 3.61
CA LEU A 11 -27.61 -2.02 4.19
C LEU A 11 -26.96 -0.65 3.94
N GLY A 12 -27.59 0.21 3.11
CA GLY A 12 -27.03 1.53 2.75
C GLY A 12 -25.64 1.45 2.10
N LYS A 13 -25.36 0.37 1.34
CA LYS A 13 -24.08 0.13 0.66
C LYS A 13 -24.24 0.34 -0.84
N GLY A 14 -23.26 1.01 -1.47
CA GLY A 14 -23.19 1.03 -2.92
C GLY A 14 -22.89 -0.37 -3.47
N ALA A 15 -23.66 -0.82 -4.45
CA ALA A 15 -23.45 -2.09 -5.12
C ALA A 15 -22.93 -1.87 -6.55
N ILE A 16 -21.74 -2.36 -6.83
CA ILE A 16 -21.10 -2.26 -8.14
C ILE A 16 -21.15 -3.64 -8.81
N VAL A 17 -21.75 -3.70 -9.99
CA VAL A 17 -21.73 -4.91 -10.82
C VAL A 17 -20.43 -4.92 -11.59
N CYS A 18 -19.62 -5.96 -11.38
CA CYS A 18 -18.35 -6.14 -12.09
C CYS A 18 -18.32 -7.48 -12.82
N ASN A 19 -17.40 -7.61 -13.76
CA ASN A 19 -17.16 -8.89 -14.44
C ASN A 19 -16.52 -9.89 -13.47
N ASP A 20 -16.71 -11.19 -13.74
CA ASP A 20 -16.03 -12.27 -13.02
C ASP A 20 -14.59 -12.41 -13.56
N THR A 21 -13.73 -11.53 -13.06
CA THR A 21 -12.31 -11.46 -13.42
C THR A 21 -11.44 -11.57 -12.15
N PRO A 22 -10.16 -11.97 -12.26
CA PRO A 22 -9.28 -12.10 -11.11
C PRO A 22 -9.24 -10.84 -10.24
N GLY A 23 -9.57 -11.03 -8.95
CA GLY A 23 -9.64 -9.93 -7.96
C GLY A 23 -10.88 -9.04 -8.06
N PHE A 24 -11.78 -9.29 -8.97
CA PHE A 24 -12.94 -8.42 -9.27
C PHE A 24 -12.49 -6.96 -9.48
N LEU A 25 -13.26 -5.99 -9.03
CA LEU A 25 -12.87 -4.58 -9.06
C LEU A 25 -12.03 -4.21 -7.83
N GLY A 26 -12.54 -4.54 -6.63
CA GLY A 26 -11.99 -4.04 -5.37
C GLY A 26 -10.56 -4.51 -5.09
N ASN A 27 -10.33 -5.82 -5.16
CA ASN A 27 -8.99 -6.37 -4.90
C ASN A 27 -8.02 -5.99 -6.03
N ARG A 28 -8.46 -6.02 -7.29
CA ARG A 28 -7.61 -5.69 -8.43
C ARG A 28 -7.06 -4.25 -8.35
N VAL A 29 -7.95 -3.27 -8.20
CA VAL A 29 -7.54 -1.86 -8.05
C VAL A 29 -6.80 -1.63 -6.74
N GLY A 30 -7.24 -2.27 -5.64
CA GLY A 30 -6.60 -2.12 -4.33
C GLY A 30 -5.16 -2.66 -4.30
N VAL A 31 -4.92 -3.84 -4.87
CA VAL A 31 -3.58 -4.44 -4.95
C VAL A 31 -2.68 -3.63 -5.90
N TYR A 32 -3.22 -3.17 -7.03
CA TYR A 32 -2.51 -2.24 -7.92
C TYR A 32 -2.09 -0.96 -7.18
N ALA A 33 -3.03 -0.35 -6.44
CA ALA A 33 -2.77 0.86 -5.67
C ALA A 33 -1.66 0.67 -4.62
N MET A 34 -1.68 -0.45 -3.91
CA MET A 34 -0.63 -0.78 -2.94
C MET A 34 0.72 -0.99 -3.62
N GLN A 35 0.73 -1.71 -4.74
CA GLN A 35 1.97 -1.99 -5.46
C GLN A 35 2.59 -0.73 -6.06
N ILE A 36 1.78 0.13 -6.68
CA ILE A 36 2.29 1.39 -7.24
C ILE A 36 2.76 2.35 -6.15
N ALA A 37 2.05 2.42 -5.01
CA ALA A 37 2.48 3.26 -3.89
C ALA A 37 3.83 2.80 -3.32
N MET A 38 4.03 1.50 -3.15
CA MET A 38 5.30 0.93 -2.71
C MET A 38 6.41 1.19 -3.74
N THR A 39 6.18 0.91 -5.01
CA THR A 39 7.16 1.09 -6.09
C THR A 39 7.60 2.54 -6.24
N GLU A 40 6.66 3.49 -6.19
CA GLU A 40 6.98 4.92 -6.26
C GLU A 40 7.74 5.39 -5.01
N ALA A 41 7.44 4.83 -3.82
CA ALA A 41 8.21 5.14 -2.62
C ALA A 41 9.69 4.73 -2.75
N PHE A 42 9.97 3.52 -3.26
CA PHE A 42 11.34 3.09 -3.58
C PHE A 42 12.01 4.00 -4.61
N LYS A 43 11.31 4.30 -5.70
CA LYS A 43 11.84 5.14 -6.79
C LYS A 43 12.18 6.56 -6.33
N MET A 44 11.34 7.14 -5.48
CA MET A 44 11.51 8.51 -4.97
C MET A 44 12.31 8.56 -3.68
N LYS A 45 12.86 7.43 -3.21
CA LYS A 45 13.67 7.31 -2.00
C LYS A 45 12.96 7.88 -0.75
N LEU A 46 11.66 7.64 -0.66
CA LEU A 46 10.93 7.98 0.56
C LEU A 46 11.19 6.94 1.63
N SER A 47 11.17 7.37 2.89
CA SER A 47 11.13 6.40 3.98
C SER A 47 9.76 5.72 4.07
N VAL A 48 9.72 4.59 4.74
CA VAL A 48 8.48 3.85 5.02
C VAL A 48 7.44 4.76 5.68
N GLU A 49 7.89 5.55 6.66
CA GLU A 49 7.02 6.45 7.42
C GLU A 49 6.53 7.64 6.58
N GLU A 50 7.37 8.17 5.67
CA GLU A 50 6.97 9.23 4.75
C GLU A 50 5.90 8.75 3.78
N ALA A 51 6.11 7.59 3.16
CA ALA A 51 5.14 7.02 2.24
C ALA A 51 3.81 6.70 2.93
N ASP A 52 3.85 6.10 4.12
CA ASP A 52 2.63 5.79 4.90
C ASP A 52 1.89 7.05 5.36
N ALA A 53 2.61 8.12 5.70
CA ALA A 53 2.01 9.38 6.10
C ALA A 53 1.25 10.05 4.94
N ILE A 54 1.72 9.86 3.69
CA ILE A 54 1.08 10.40 2.48
C ILE A 54 -0.03 9.46 2.00
N PHE A 55 0.30 8.16 1.77
CA PHE A 55 -0.64 7.14 1.33
C PHE A 55 -1.52 6.68 2.51
N GLY A 56 -2.33 7.59 3.01
CA GLY A 56 -3.19 7.40 4.17
C GLY A 56 -4.31 8.42 4.17
N ARG A 57 -4.61 8.99 5.33
CA ARG A 57 -5.71 9.95 5.49
C ARG A 57 -5.68 11.12 4.49
N PRO A 58 -4.52 11.72 4.14
CA PRO A 58 -4.47 12.81 3.18
C PRO A 58 -4.98 12.43 1.79
N MET A 59 -4.84 11.15 1.41
CA MET A 59 -5.36 10.60 0.15
C MET A 59 -6.75 9.95 0.29
N GLY A 60 -7.44 10.13 1.42
CA GLY A 60 -8.73 9.49 1.69
C GLY A 60 -8.65 7.99 1.98
N ILE A 61 -7.45 7.49 2.30
CA ILE A 61 -7.16 6.08 2.58
C ILE A 61 -6.99 5.88 4.11
N PRO A 62 -7.23 4.69 4.66
CA PRO A 62 -7.00 4.43 6.08
C PRO A 62 -5.59 4.80 6.54
N LYS A 63 -5.48 5.30 7.78
CA LYS A 63 -4.22 5.79 8.37
C LYS A 63 -3.07 4.78 8.46
N THR A 64 -3.33 3.53 8.11
CA THR A 64 -2.34 2.45 8.15
C THR A 64 -1.19 2.70 7.18
N GLY A 65 -1.46 3.44 6.10
CA GLY A 65 -0.51 3.62 5.02
C GLY A 65 -0.30 2.35 4.18
N VAL A 66 0.60 2.40 3.21
CA VAL A 66 0.88 1.27 2.31
C VAL A 66 1.71 0.19 2.99
N PHE A 67 2.82 0.55 3.62
CA PHE A 67 3.74 -0.40 4.25
C PHE A 67 3.14 -1.03 5.52
N GLY A 68 2.46 -0.21 6.33
CA GLY A 68 1.71 -0.73 7.46
C GLY A 68 0.55 -1.63 7.06
N LEU A 69 -0.03 -1.47 5.86
CA LEU A 69 -1.05 -2.36 5.33
C LEU A 69 -0.46 -3.67 4.82
N TYR A 70 0.71 -3.66 4.17
CA TYR A 70 1.47 -4.87 3.85
C TYR A 70 1.77 -5.70 5.10
N ASP A 71 2.23 -5.04 6.17
CA ASP A 71 2.49 -5.71 7.45
C ASP A 71 1.24 -6.28 8.11
N LEU A 72 0.08 -5.65 7.91
CA LEU A 72 -1.20 -6.10 8.45
C LEU A 72 -1.73 -7.33 7.71
N ILE A 73 -1.68 -7.31 6.38
CA ILE A 73 -2.18 -8.39 5.52
C ILE A 73 -1.23 -9.59 5.59
N GLY A 74 0.06 -9.33 5.54
CA GLY A 74 1.15 -10.28 5.40
C GLY A 74 1.87 -10.06 4.08
N ILE A 75 3.18 -9.81 4.15
CA ILE A 75 4.03 -9.54 2.98
C ILE A 75 4.10 -10.76 2.06
N ASP A 76 4.15 -11.96 2.66
CA ASP A 76 4.11 -13.25 1.98
C ASP A 76 2.80 -13.49 1.24
N LEU A 77 1.68 -13.25 1.91
CA LEU A 77 0.36 -13.35 1.29
C LEU A 77 0.20 -12.38 0.13
N MET A 78 0.66 -11.14 0.28
CA MET A 78 0.63 -10.16 -0.81
C MET A 78 1.49 -10.60 -2.00
N ALA A 79 2.67 -11.20 -1.74
CA ALA A 79 3.51 -11.74 -2.80
C ALA A 79 2.80 -12.87 -3.57
N ASP A 80 2.05 -13.74 -2.89
CA ASP A 80 1.29 -14.80 -3.54
C ASP A 80 0.09 -14.27 -4.33
N VAL A 81 -0.60 -13.25 -3.83
CA VAL A 81 -1.65 -12.53 -4.59
C VAL A 81 -1.08 -11.90 -5.87
N LEU A 82 0.08 -11.26 -5.78
CA LEU A 82 0.76 -10.69 -6.96
C LEU A 82 1.10 -11.76 -8.00
N LYS A 83 1.64 -12.91 -7.58
CA LYS A 83 1.94 -14.05 -8.47
C LYS A 83 0.67 -14.58 -9.15
N SER A 84 -0.43 -14.69 -8.40
CA SER A 84 -1.72 -15.12 -8.94
C SER A 84 -2.21 -14.15 -10.01
N PHE A 85 -2.17 -12.83 -9.76
CA PHE A 85 -2.58 -11.84 -10.74
C PHE A 85 -1.68 -11.82 -11.98
N ILE A 86 -0.36 -11.95 -11.83
CA ILE A 86 0.57 -12.07 -12.96
C ILE A 86 0.19 -13.27 -13.84
N LYS A 87 -0.20 -14.39 -13.24
CA LYS A 87 -0.55 -15.62 -13.96
C LYS A 87 -1.92 -15.54 -14.65
N GLU A 88 -2.88 -14.85 -14.04
CA GLU A 88 -4.29 -14.92 -14.44
C GLU A 88 -4.73 -13.71 -15.27
N LEU A 89 -4.07 -12.57 -15.15
CA LEU A 89 -4.40 -11.38 -15.92
C LEU A 89 -3.83 -11.45 -17.36
N PRO A 90 -4.51 -10.87 -18.35
CA PRO A 90 -3.98 -10.76 -19.71
C PRO A 90 -2.59 -10.12 -19.74
N GLU A 91 -1.72 -10.57 -20.63
CA GLU A 91 -0.35 -10.02 -20.78
C GLU A 91 -0.32 -8.52 -21.09
N THR A 92 -1.39 -8.00 -21.66
CA THR A 92 -1.57 -6.57 -21.96
C THR A 92 -2.01 -5.73 -20.76
N ASP A 93 -2.29 -6.36 -19.62
CA ASP A 93 -2.73 -5.65 -18.42
C ASP A 93 -1.58 -4.83 -17.81
N GLU A 94 -1.83 -3.55 -17.53
CA GLU A 94 -0.83 -2.65 -16.92
C GLU A 94 -0.34 -3.14 -15.54
N PHE A 95 -1.03 -4.10 -14.92
CA PHE A 95 -0.60 -4.72 -13.68
C PHE A 95 0.79 -5.34 -13.79
N HIS A 96 1.13 -5.94 -14.93
CA HIS A 96 2.44 -6.53 -15.19
C HIS A 96 3.60 -5.54 -15.11
N GLU A 97 3.35 -4.26 -15.39
CA GLU A 97 4.38 -3.22 -15.30
C GLU A 97 4.77 -2.89 -13.87
N VAL A 98 3.82 -3.03 -12.93
CA VAL A 98 4.00 -2.66 -11.51
C VAL A 98 4.31 -3.85 -10.61
N ALA A 99 3.89 -5.05 -11.00
CA ALA A 99 4.08 -6.29 -10.24
C ALA A 99 5.49 -6.87 -10.38
N LYS A 100 6.51 -6.03 -10.18
CA LYS A 100 7.91 -6.45 -10.25
C LYS A 100 8.40 -6.94 -8.89
N GLU A 101 9.26 -7.95 -8.91
CA GLU A 101 9.92 -8.43 -7.70
C GLU A 101 10.84 -7.35 -7.12
N ILE A 102 10.65 -7.05 -5.84
CA ILE A 102 11.49 -6.11 -5.09
C ILE A 102 12.43 -6.93 -4.20
N PRO A 103 13.76 -6.85 -4.39
CA PRO A 103 14.73 -7.68 -3.66
C PRO A 103 14.59 -7.59 -2.14
N LEU A 104 14.31 -6.40 -1.60
CA LEU A 104 14.09 -6.22 -0.17
C LEU A 104 12.87 -7.01 0.33
N VAL A 105 11.77 -6.99 -0.42
CA VAL A 105 10.54 -7.73 -0.08
C VAL A 105 10.80 -9.23 -0.06
N LYS A 106 11.52 -9.75 -1.06
CA LYS A 106 11.94 -11.15 -1.11
C LYS A 106 12.77 -11.54 0.12
N LYS A 107 13.79 -10.74 0.43
CA LYS A 107 14.65 -10.94 1.61
C LYS A 107 13.84 -10.94 2.91
N LEU A 108 12.86 -10.04 3.06
CA LEU A 108 11.98 -10.02 4.24
C LEU A 108 11.21 -11.34 4.40
N ILE A 109 10.63 -11.84 3.31
CA ILE A 109 9.90 -13.12 3.32
C ILE A 109 10.84 -14.28 3.69
N GLU A 110 11.98 -14.41 3.03
CA GLU A 110 12.97 -15.48 3.24
C GLU A 110 13.50 -15.51 4.68
N THR A 111 13.60 -14.34 5.32
CA THR A 111 14.09 -14.22 6.71
C THR A 111 12.98 -14.26 7.76
N GLY A 112 11.71 -14.44 7.35
CA GLY A 112 10.56 -14.56 8.23
C GLY A 112 10.01 -13.23 8.76
N TYR A 113 10.36 -12.12 8.11
CA TYR A 113 9.78 -10.79 8.36
C TYR A 113 8.57 -10.59 7.46
N THR A 114 7.50 -11.34 7.73
CA THR A 114 6.29 -11.39 6.88
C THR A 114 5.18 -10.44 7.34
N GLY A 115 5.47 -9.55 8.26
CA GLY A 115 4.51 -8.59 8.82
C GLY A 115 4.17 -8.90 10.28
N ARG A 116 3.00 -8.43 10.74
CA ARG A 116 2.59 -8.51 12.16
C ARG A 116 2.46 -9.93 12.68
N LYS A 117 2.23 -10.92 11.81
CA LYS A 117 2.13 -12.34 12.17
C LYS A 117 3.51 -13.02 12.27
N GLY A 118 4.53 -12.41 11.68
CA GLY A 118 5.91 -12.89 11.70
C GLY A 118 6.78 -12.18 12.73
N LYS A 119 8.07 -12.06 12.42
CA LYS A 119 9.05 -11.36 13.28
C LYS A 119 8.93 -9.82 13.21
N GLY A 120 8.06 -9.30 12.39
CA GLY A 120 7.88 -7.94 11.94
C GLY A 120 7.79 -7.92 10.42
N GLY A 121 7.88 -6.74 9.81
CA GLY A 121 7.87 -6.53 8.38
C GLY A 121 8.59 -5.22 8.05
N PHE A 122 7.93 -4.33 7.33
CA PHE A 122 8.44 -2.95 7.14
C PHE A 122 8.56 -2.20 8.46
N TYR A 123 7.68 -2.54 9.40
CA TYR A 123 7.80 -2.15 10.81
C TYR A 123 8.02 -3.38 11.69
N ARG A 124 8.78 -3.19 12.75
CA ARG A 124 8.91 -4.20 13.80
C ARG A 124 8.95 -3.58 15.18
N MET A 125 8.60 -4.38 16.19
CA MET A 125 8.74 -3.99 17.60
C MET A 125 10.06 -4.52 18.13
N ASN A 126 11.00 -3.65 18.42
CA ASN A 126 12.23 -4.01 19.13
C ASN A 126 11.90 -4.18 20.63
N LYS A 127 12.19 -5.38 21.16
CA LYS A 127 11.91 -5.78 22.54
C LYS A 127 13.19 -6.00 23.35
N THR A 128 14.36 -5.64 22.81
CA THR A 128 15.66 -5.91 23.44
C THR A 128 16.04 -4.95 24.54
N GLY A 129 15.22 -3.97 24.87
CA GLY A 129 15.45 -3.02 25.96
C GLY A 129 14.35 -3.03 27.02
N ILE A 130 14.49 -2.16 28.02
CA ILE A 130 13.47 -1.93 29.06
C ILE A 130 12.18 -1.37 28.42
N THR A 131 12.31 -0.58 27.36
CA THR A 131 11.20 0.01 26.61
C THR A 131 11.08 -0.62 25.22
N LYS A 132 9.83 -0.95 24.85
CA LYS A 132 9.53 -1.40 23.48
C LYS A 132 9.62 -0.22 22.51
N VAL A 133 10.42 -0.36 21.47
CA VAL A 133 10.60 0.68 20.45
C VAL A 133 10.08 0.17 19.11
N MET A 134 9.19 0.93 18.48
CA MET A 134 8.80 0.68 17.11
C MET A 134 9.96 1.10 16.19
N GLU A 135 10.38 0.21 15.32
CA GLU A 135 11.39 0.45 14.30
C GLU A 135 10.78 0.34 12.91
N ALA A 136 11.31 1.12 11.97
CA ALA A 136 10.99 1.06 10.55
C ALA A 136 12.24 0.67 9.76
N ILE A 137 12.05 -0.09 8.69
CA ILE A 137 13.14 -0.50 7.81
C ILE A 137 13.54 0.63 6.87
N ASN A 138 14.81 0.81 6.64
CA ASN A 138 15.32 1.65 5.56
C ASN A 138 15.19 0.89 4.25
N LEU A 139 14.49 1.45 3.26
CA LEU A 139 14.19 0.78 1.99
C LEU A 139 15.42 0.55 1.10
N GLU A 140 16.51 1.31 1.31
CA GLU A 140 17.76 1.15 0.55
C GLU A 140 18.70 0.16 1.21
N SER A 141 18.97 0.31 2.53
CA SER A 141 19.96 -0.52 3.25
C SER A 141 19.37 -1.81 3.81
N GLY A 142 18.08 -1.84 4.10
CA GLY A 142 17.42 -2.93 4.79
C GLY A 142 17.63 -2.95 6.31
N ASP A 143 18.22 -1.90 6.88
CA ASP A 143 18.45 -1.77 8.31
C ASP A 143 17.23 -1.19 9.02
N TYR A 144 17.03 -1.59 10.28
CA TYR A 144 15.98 -1.05 11.11
C TYR A 144 16.47 0.09 11.99
N THR A 145 15.73 1.17 12.02
CA THR A 145 15.98 2.33 12.90
C THR A 145 14.69 2.71 13.63
N PRO A 146 14.77 3.38 14.79
CA PRO A 146 13.59 3.86 15.49
C PRO A 146 12.67 4.65 14.55
N ALA A 147 11.40 4.22 14.49
CA ALA A 147 10.41 4.82 13.59
C ALA A 147 10.15 6.29 13.98
N LYS A 148 10.10 7.15 12.97
CA LYS A 148 9.90 8.59 13.12
C LYS A 148 8.46 8.96 12.84
N LYS A 149 7.92 9.87 13.61
CA LYS A 149 6.62 10.47 13.28
C LYS A 149 6.85 11.54 12.20
N ILE A 150 6.26 11.33 11.04
CA ILE A 150 6.30 12.29 9.95
C ILE A 150 5.09 13.20 10.07
N ASP A 151 5.34 14.48 10.24
CA ASP A 151 4.30 15.51 10.20
C ASP A 151 4.19 16.07 8.79
N VAL A 152 3.24 15.56 8.04
CA VAL A 152 2.90 16.09 6.71
C VAL A 152 1.95 17.27 6.79
N LYS A 153 1.65 17.76 8.00
CA LYS A 153 0.55 18.70 8.28
C LYS A 153 -0.80 18.20 7.73
N SER A 154 -0.95 16.87 7.74
CA SER A 154 -2.03 16.14 7.08
C SER A 154 -3.42 16.40 7.67
N ASP A 155 -3.50 16.83 8.93
CA ASP A 155 -4.78 17.07 9.60
C ASP A 155 -5.50 18.33 9.04
N LYS A 156 -4.84 19.10 8.15
CA LYS A 156 -5.37 20.32 7.53
C LYS A 156 -5.23 20.37 6.01
N VAL A 157 -4.60 19.37 5.41
CA VAL A 157 -4.39 19.31 3.95
C VAL A 157 -5.38 18.34 3.35
N ASP A 158 -6.32 18.85 2.57
CA ASP A 158 -7.19 18.03 1.74
C ASP A 158 -6.40 17.44 0.56
N LEU A 159 -7.01 16.50 -0.16
CA LEU A 159 -6.38 15.84 -1.30
C LEU A 159 -5.88 16.86 -2.34
N LYS A 160 -6.66 17.92 -2.61
CA LYS A 160 -6.30 18.97 -3.56
C LYS A 160 -5.05 19.73 -3.10
N GLY A 161 -4.98 20.09 -1.83
CA GLY A 161 -3.81 20.72 -1.25
C GLY A 161 -2.57 19.83 -1.30
N LEU A 162 -2.72 18.52 -1.06
CA LEU A 162 -1.63 17.56 -1.11
C LEU A 162 -1.04 17.43 -2.52
N ILE A 163 -1.85 17.17 -3.54
CA ILE A 163 -1.38 16.97 -4.92
C ILE A 163 -0.83 18.23 -5.57
N ASN A 164 -1.16 19.42 -5.05
CA ASN A 164 -0.63 20.70 -5.53
C ASN A 164 0.66 21.11 -4.82
N ARG A 165 1.17 20.36 -3.86
CA ARG A 165 2.46 20.64 -3.22
C ARG A 165 3.59 20.56 -4.24
N LYS A 166 4.57 21.46 -4.12
CA LYS A 166 5.77 21.51 -4.99
C LYS A 166 6.99 20.83 -4.35
N ASP A 167 6.74 19.76 -3.59
CA ASP A 167 7.78 18.97 -2.94
C ASP A 167 7.59 17.48 -3.25
N LYS A 168 8.55 16.65 -2.80
CA LYS A 168 8.53 15.19 -3.01
C LYS A 168 7.22 14.51 -2.54
N TYR A 169 6.53 15.10 -1.57
CA TYR A 169 5.27 14.54 -1.06
C TYR A 169 4.10 14.76 -2.01
N GLY A 170 4.01 15.96 -2.59
CA GLY A 170 3.02 16.24 -3.64
C GLY A 170 3.28 15.44 -4.91
N GLU A 171 4.55 15.33 -5.32
CA GLU A 171 4.95 14.52 -6.47
C GLU A 171 4.60 13.04 -6.27
N TYR A 172 4.90 12.48 -5.09
CA TYR A 172 4.53 11.10 -4.75
C TYR A 172 3.01 10.90 -4.76
N ALA A 173 2.27 11.77 -4.08
CA ALA A 173 0.81 11.67 -4.02
C ALA A 173 0.19 11.73 -5.42
N TRP A 174 0.63 12.66 -6.26
CA TRP A 174 0.14 12.78 -7.63
C TRP A 174 0.53 11.58 -8.50
N SER A 175 1.80 11.14 -8.43
CA SER A 175 2.26 9.96 -9.20
C SER A 175 1.45 8.70 -8.87
N VAL A 176 1.19 8.47 -7.60
CA VAL A 176 0.41 7.31 -7.15
C VAL A 176 -1.05 7.45 -7.57
N LEU A 177 -1.69 8.58 -7.25
CA LEU A 177 -3.11 8.79 -7.50
C LEU A 177 -3.46 8.75 -8.99
N SER A 178 -2.67 9.44 -9.83
CA SER A 178 -2.91 9.47 -11.28
C SER A 178 -2.84 8.09 -11.93
N LYS A 179 -1.91 7.24 -11.48
CA LYS A 179 -1.78 5.86 -11.96
C LYS A 179 -2.91 4.97 -11.49
N ILE A 180 -3.36 5.13 -10.25
CA ILE A 180 -4.53 4.40 -9.73
C ILE A 180 -5.79 4.75 -10.54
N ILE A 181 -6.03 6.05 -10.77
CA ILE A 181 -7.18 6.50 -11.54
C ILE A 181 -7.12 5.98 -12.98
N LYS A 182 -5.95 6.08 -13.62
CA LYS A 182 -5.76 5.55 -14.98
C LYS A 182 -6.04 4.05 -15.06
N TYR A 183 -5.57 3.28 -14.08
CA TYR A 183 -5.79 1.83 -14.05
C TYR A 183 -7.24 1.44 -13.77
N ALA A 184 -7.98 2.27 -13.03
CA ALA A 184 -9.38 2.01 -12.66
C ALA A 184 -10.39 2.50 -13.71
N SER A 185 -9.97 3.29 -14.70
CA SER A 185 -10.82 3.84 -15.78
C SER A 185 -10.88 2.94 -17.00
#